data_ef395d0dc364c2b806f1670da80536f2
#
_entry.id   ef395d0dc364c2b806f1670da80536f2
#
_cell.length_a   1.000
_cell.length_b   1.000
_cell.length_c   1.000
_cell.angle_alpha   90.00
_cell.angle_beta   90.00
_cell.angle_gamma   90.00
#
_symmetry.space_group_name_H-M   'P 1'
#
loop_
_entity.id
_entity.type
_entity.pdbx_description
1 polymer ?
#
loop_
_entity_poly.entity_id
_entity_poly.type
_entity_poly.pdbx_seq_one_letter_code
_entity_poly.pdbx_strand_id
1 'polypeptide(L)'
;KPLAGLIKDLKSRGMFDDVLIVWHGEFGRLPISERMDGRDHNNKGFSVWLAGGGIKGGTVVGATDQYGYAAADNPKSVYELHATILHILGLDFEKLTYRFNGRDMRLTDVHGRVIKEVLA
;
A
#
# COMPACT_ATOMS: atom_id res chain seq x y z
N LYS A 1 5.78 -6.33 18.15
CA LYS A 1 7.14 -6.01 18.68
C LYS A 1 8.21 -5.89 17.57
N PRO A 2 8.33 -6.81 16.56
CA PRO A 2 9.40 -6.72 15.55
C PRO A 2 9.39 -5.41 14.75
N LEU A 3 8.24 -4.98 14.23
CA LEU A 3 8.12 -3.73 13.46
C LEU A 3 8.52 -2.49 14.28
N ALA A 4 8.11 -2.43 15.55
CA ALA A 4 8.53 -1.32 16.43
C ALA A 4 10.05 -1.33 16.71
N GLY A 5 10.66 -2.52 16.79
CA GLY A 5 12.11 -2.67 16.87
C GLY A 5 12.82 -2.16 15.62
N LEU A 6 12.35 -2.57 14.43
CA LEU A 6 12.87 -2.10 13.15
C LEU A 6 12.82 -0.57 13.03
N ILE A 7 11.68 0.05 13.34
CA ILE A 7 11.54 1.51 13.26
C ILE A 7 12.51 2.22 14.24
N LYS A 8 12.64 1.72 15.48
CA LYS A 8 13.57 2.29 16.44
C LYS A 8 15.02 2.17 15.98
N ASP A 9 15.40 1.02 15.43
CA ASP A 9 16.75 0.80 14.91
C ASP A 9 17.05 1.72 13.73
N LEU A 10 16.16 1.79 12.74
CA LEU A 10 16.33 2.70 11.61
C LEU A 10 16.44 4.17 12.04
N LYS A 11 15.62 4.60 12.99
CA LYS A 11 15.69 5.97 13.54
C LYS A 11 17.01 6.22 14.29
N SER A 12 17.47 5.25 15.09
CA SER A 12 18.72 5.40 15.83
C SER A 12 19.96 5.48 14.94
N ARG A 13 19.88 4.89 13.75
CA ARG A 13 20.93 4.93 12.71
C ARG A 13 20.80 6.09 11.73
N GLY A 14 19.75 6.91 11.83
CA GLY A 14 19.48 8.00 10.87
C GLY A 14 19.07 7.51 9.48
N MET A 15 18.58 6.28 9.36
CA MET A 15 18.21 5.64 8.08
C MET A 15 16.69 5.65 7.80
N PHE A 16 15.90 6.12 8.73
CA PHE A 16 14.44 6.02 8.63
C PHE A 16 13.86 6.77 7.43
N ASP A 17 14.46 7.89 7.08
CA ASP A 17 14.02 8.73 5.96
C ASP A 17 14.51 8.24 4.60
N ASP A 18 15.46 7.29 4.58
CA ASP A 18 15.99 6.65 3.37
C ASP A 18 15.32 5.29 3.07
N VAL A 19 14.47 4.79 3.98
CA VAL A 19 13.84 3.48 3.87
C VAL A 19 12.33 3.61 3.86
N LEU A 20 11.69 3.18 2.78
CA LEU A 20 10.24 3.02 2.72
C LEU A 20 9.84 1.67 3.33
N ILE A 21 9.02 1.70 4.37
CA ILE A 21 8.42 0.52 4.98
C ILE A 21 6.99 0.39 4.49
N VAL A 22 6.67 -0.76 3.90
CA VAL A 22 5.31 -1.12 3.46
C VAL A 22 4.87 -2.35 4.23
N TRP A 23 3.76 -2.26 4.94
CA TRP A 23 3.17 -3.37 5.67
C TRP A 23 1.71 -3.57 5.29
N HIS A 24 1.41 -4.76 4.79
CA HIS A 24 0.07 -5.14 4.37
C HIS A 24 -0.11 -6.66 4.43
N GLY A 25 -1.35 -7.11 4.40
CA GLY A 25 -1.70 -8.50 4.06
C GLY A 25 -1.89 -8.64 2.55
N GLU A 26 -2.02 -9.87 2.08
CA GLU A 26 -2.28 -10.20 0.67
C GLU A 26 -3.68 -9.76 0.23
N PHE A 27 -4.63 -9.73 1.17
CA PHE A 27 -6.01 -9.24 1.02
C PHE A 27 -6.56 -8.87 2.40
N GLY A 28 -7.79 -8.34 2.44
CA GLY A 28 -8.50 -8.03 3.68
C GLY A 28 -9.20 -9.25 4.29
N ARG A 29 -9.87 -8.99 5.40
CA ARG A 29 -10.70 -9.97 6.11
C ARG A 29 -12.10 -9.42 6.29
N LEU A 30 -13.11 -10.25 6.04
CA LEU A 30 -14.50 -9.91 6.31
C LEU A 30 -14.76 -9.81 7.81
N PRO A 31 -15.72 -8.99 8.25
CA PRO A 31 -16.15 -8.94 9.65
C PRO A 31 -16.88 -10.22 10.08
N ILE A 32 -17.22 -11.09 9.15
CA ILE A 32 -17.89 -12.38 9.35
C ILE A 32 -17.00 -13.55 8.95
N SER A 33 -17.41 -14.75 9.31
CA SER A 33 -16.80 -16.00 8.89
C SER A 33 -17.89 -17.07 8.70
N GLU A 34 -17.76 -17.87 7.65
CA GLU A 34 -18.60 -19.06 7.45
C GLU A 34 -18.29 -20.16 8.49
N ARG A 35 -17.12 -20.09 9.11
CA ARG A 35 -16.66 -21.02 10.15
C ARG A 35 -16.69 -20.35 11.52
N MET A 36 -16.71 -21.15 12.56
CA MET A 36 -16.77 -20.69 13.97
C MET A 36 -15.56 -19.83 14.37
N ASP A 37 -14.42 -20.01 13.73
CA ASP A 37 -13.15 -19.32 14.00
C ASP A 37 -12.60 -18.60 12.75
N GLY A 38 -11.89 -17.51 12.98
CA GLY A 38 -11.26 -16.72 11.91
C GLY A 38 -12.17 -15.66 11.28
N ARG A 39 -11.80 -15.28 10.07
CA ARG A 39 -12.50 -14.31 9.20
C ARG A 39 -12.29 -14.72 7.76
N ASP A 40 -13.31 -14.59 6.92
CA ASP A 40 -13.21 -14.93 5.50
C ASP A 40 -12.37 -13.89 4.74
N HIS A 41 -11.88 -14.28 3.57
CA HIS A 41 -11.09 -13.43 2.71
C HIS A 41 -11.92 -12.28 2.14
N ASN A 42 -11.34 -11.08 2.08
CA ASN A 42 -11.99 -9.90 1.55
C ASN A 42 -11.10 -9.20 0.52
N ASN A 43 -11.49 -9.25 -0.74
CA ASN A 43 -10.81 -8.54 -1.82
C ASN A 43 -11.36 -7.12 -2.09
N LYS A 44 -12.43 -6.71 -1.37
CA LYS A 44 -13.11 -5.42 -1.58
C LYS A 44 -12.60 -4.30 -0.68
N GLY A 45 -11.79 -4.63 0.31
CA GLY A 45 -11.22 -3.64 1.19
C GLY A 45 -10.22 -4.23 2.17
N PHE A 46 -9.07 -3.57 2.31
CA PHE A 46 -8.05 -3.88 3.31
C PHE A 46 -7.19 -2.65 3.57
N SER A 47 -6.48 -2.67 4.69
CA SER A 47 -5.60 -1.57 5.07
C SER A 47 -4.16 -1.87 4.72
N VAL A 48 -3.46 -0.85 4.25
CA VAL A 48 -2.01 -0.84 4.06
C VAL A 48 -1.42 0.22 4.98
N TRP A 49 -0.29 -0.07 5.60
CA TRP A 49 0.43 0.87 6.41
C TRP A 49 1.79 1.18 5.80
N LEU A 50 2.12 2.47 5.71
CA LEU A 50 3.34 2.98 5.14
C LEU A 50 4.08 3.84 6.16
N ALA A 51 5.41 3.78 6.16
CA ALA A 51 6.25 4.66 6.97
C ALA A 51 7.65 4.83 6.37
N GLY A 52 8.35 5.86 6.83
CA GLY A 52 9.72 6.15 6.42
C GLY A 52 9.80 7.09 5.24
N GLY A 53 10.81 6.90 4.41
CA GLY A 53 11.18 7.82 3.35
C GLY A 53 10.02 8.18 2.41
N GLY A 54 9.81 9.47 2.20
CA GLY A 54 8.80 10.02 1.32
C GLY A 54 7.36 9.97 1.84
N ILE A 55 7.11 9.44 3.04
CA ILE A 55 5.76 9.26 3.61
C ILE A 55 5.45 10.34 4.64
N LYS A 56 4.32 11.00 4.46
CA LYS A 56 3.72 11.92 5.42
C LYS A 56 3.09 11.15 6.58
N GLY A 57 3.78 11.11 7.72
CA GLY A 57 3.31 10.42 8.92
C GLY A 57 2.02 11.00 9.49
N GLY A 58 1.20 10.16 10.15
CA GLY A 58 -0.05 10.56 10.79
C GLY A 58 -1.21 10.81 9.83
N THR A 59 -1.06 10.47 8.54
CA THR A 59 -2.11 10.62 7.52
C THR A 59 -2.91 9.33 7.39
N VAL A 60 -4.23 9.44 7.26
CA VAL A 60 -5.12 8.33 6.91
C VAL A 60 -5.82 8.70 5.61
N VAL A 61 -5.84 7.77 4.65
CA VAL A 61 -6.45 7.96 3.33
C VAL A 61 -7.43 6.84 3.07
N GLY A 62 -8.69 7.21 2.79
CA GLY A 62 -9.76 6.28 2.55
C GLY A 62 -10.34 5.65 3.82
N ALA A 63 -11.51 5.08 3.68
CA ALA A 63 -12.16 4.30 4.73
C ALA A 63 -13.03 3.19 4.14
N THR A 64 -13.31 2.18 4.95
CA THR A 64 -14.32 1.17 4.63
C THR A 64 -15.73 1.70 4.90
N ASP A 65 -16.74 0.97 4.44
CA ASP A 65 -18.10 1.15 4.90
C ASP A 65 -18.21 0.90 6.42
N GLN A 66 -19.36 1.24 7.00
CA GLN A 66 -19.58 1.14 8.44
C GLN A 66 -19.46 -0.29 9.02
N TYR A 67 -19.50 -1.31 8.17
CA TYR A 67 -19.41 -2.72 8.56
C TYR A 67 -18.04 -3.34 8.24
N GLY A 68 -17.19 -2.67 7.49
CA GLY A 68 -15.87 -3.18 7.07
C GLY A 68 -15.93 -4.19 5.92
N TYR A 69 -17.00 -4.17 5.11
CA TYR A 69 -17.12 -5.07 3.97
C TYR A 69 -16.35 -4.62 2.72
N ALA A 70 -16.32 -3.31 2.48
CA ALA A 70 -15.69 -2.77 1.27
C ALA A 70 -15.06 -1.40 1.53
N ALA A 71 -14.07 -1.03 0.73
CA ALA A 71 -13.58 0.33 0.68
C ALA A 71 -14.69 1.22 0.08
N ALA A 72 -15.12 2.25 0.81
CA ALA A 72 -16.27 3.08 0.49
C ALA A 72 -15.91 4.57 0.33
N ASP A 73 -15.02 5.09 1.15
CA ASP A 73 -14.56 6.46 1.06
C ASP A 73 -13.17 6.51 0.41
N ASN A 74 -13.01 7.30 -0.63
CA ASN A 74 -11.76 7.53 -1.36
C ASN A 74 -10.94 6.23 -1.59
N PRO A 75 -11.53 5.20 -2.19
CA PRO A 75 -10.87 3.90 -2.34
C PRO A 75 -9.61 4.03 -3.19
N LYS A 76 -8.57 3.32 -2.81
CA LYS A 76 -7.32 3.23 -3.55
C LYS A 76 -7.12 1.80 -4.03
N SER A 77 -6.68 1.66 -5.27
CA SER A 77 -6.38 0.36 -5.85
C SER A 77 -4.94 -0.07 -5.55
N VAL A 78 -4.65 -1.35 -5.72
CA VAL A 78 -3.28 -1.89 -5.66
C VAL A 78 -2.37 -1.22 -6.70
N TYR A 79 -2.91 -0.85 -7.86
CA TYR A 79 -2.17 -0.12 -8.89
C TYR A 79 -1.71 1.26 -8.42
N GLU A 80 -2.56 1.99 -7.67
CA GLU A 80 -2.20 3.28 -7.09
C GLU A 80 -1.14 3.13 -5.98
N LEU A 81 -1.22 2.07 -5.17
CA LEU A 81 -0.18 1.74 -4.20
C LEU A 81 1.18 1.53 -4.89
N HIS A 82 1.23 0.67 -5.92
CA HIS A 82 2.46 0.40 -6.65
C HIS A 82 2.99 1.64 -7.40
N ALA A 83 2.12 2.44 -8.02
CA ALA A 83 2.53 3.70 -8.63
C ALA A 83 3.16 4.66 -7.60
N THR A 84 2.61 4.70 -6.38
CA THR A 84 3.13 5.53 -5.29
C THR A 84 4.48 5.02 -4.79
N ILE A 85 4.64 3.71 -4.61
CA ILE A 85 5.92 3.09 -4.22
C ILE A 85 7.00 3.40 -5.27
N LEU A 86 6.71 3.19 -6.55
CA LEU A 86 7.66 3.51 -7.62
C LEU A 86 8.03 4.99 -7.64
N HIS A 87 7.05 5.87 -7.47
CA HIS A 87 7.29 7.32 -7.39
C HIS A 87 8.23 7.69 -6.24
N ILE A 88 8.03 7.14 -5.05
CA ILE A 88 8.90 7.37 -3.87
C ILE A 88 10.32 6.87 -4.14
N LEU A 89 10.47 5.78 -4.88
CA LEU A 89 11.77 5.24 -5.32
C LEU A 89 12.42 6.06 -6.45
N GLY A 90 11.79 7.15 -6.89
CA GLY A 90 12.29 7.99 -7.99
C GLY A 90 12.08 7.40 -9.39
N LEU A 91 11.23 6.38 -9.50
CA LEU A 91 10.92 5.69 -10.75
C LEU A 91 9.61 6.22 -11.36
N ASP A 92 9.62 6.48 -12.65
CA ASP A 92 8.42 6.83 -13.41
C ASP A 92 7.67 5.54 -13.75
N PHE A 93 6.55 5.28 -13.07
CA PHE A 93 5.76 4.06 -13.24
C PHE A 93 5.13 3.92 -14.63
N GLU A 94 5.00 5.02 -15.38
CA GLU A 94 4.47 5.00 -16.74
C GLU A 94 5.55 4.62 -17.77
N LYS A 95 6.80 4.95 -17.50
CA LYS A 95 7.96 4.68 -18.38
C LYS A 95 8.67 3.38 -18.03
N LEU A 96 8.54 2.91 -16.79
CA LEU A 96 9.14 1.65 -16.36
C LEU A 96 8.35 0.49 -16.95
N THR A 97 8.87 -0.06 -18.05
CA THR A 97 8.23 -1.13 -18.81
C THR A 97 9.10 -2.38 -18.88
N TYR A 98 8.44 -3.53 -19.04
CA TYR A 98 9.06 -4.80 -19.35
C TYR A 98 8.45 -5.36 -20.64
N ARG A 99 9.31 -5.72 -21.62
CA ARG A 99 8.89 -6.27 -22.90
C ARG A 99 8.48 -7.73 -22.75
N PHE A 100 7.20 -8.04 -22.99
CA PHE A 100 6.69 -9.39 -22.94
C PHE A 100 5.69 -9.63 -24.09
N ASN A 101 5.89 -10.73 -24.84
CA ASN A 101 5.06 -11.10 -25.98
C ASN A 101 4.78 -9.94 -26.96
N GLY A 102 5.81 -9.14 -27.28
CA GLY A 102 5.70 -8.03 -28.22
C GLY A 102 5.07 -6.75 -27.67
N ARG A 103 4.59 -6.75 -26.41
CA ARG A 103 4.00 -5.58 -25.73
C ARG A 103 4.91 -5.10 -24.61
N ASP A 104 5.00 -3.78 -24.43
CA ASP A 104 5.63 -3.18 -23.27
C ASP A 104 4.64 -3.12 -22.11
N MET A 105 4.89 -3.92 -21.08
CA MET A 105 4.03 -4.08 -19.91
C MET A 105 4.54 -3.20 -18.77
N ARG A 106 3.65 -2.47 -18.12
CA ARG A 106 3.92 -1.74 -16.88
C ARG A 106 3.49 -2.57 -15.67
N LEU A 107 4.08 -2.35 -14.51
CA LEU A 107 3.65 -2.96 -13.25
C LEU A 107 2.18 -2.63 -12.93
N THR A 108 1.74 -1.44 -13.30
CA THR A 108 0.38 -0.95 -13.07
C THR A 108 -0.56 -1.16 -14.26
N ASP A 109 -0.12 -1.88 -15.29
CA ASP A 109 -0.79 -2.02 -16.58
C ASP A 109 -1.19 -0.64 -17.16
N VAL A 110 -2.45 -0.40 -17.46
CA VAL A 110 -2.97 0.90 -17.93
C VAL A 110 -3.51 1.78 -16.81
N HIS A 111 -3.42 1.31 -15.57
CA HIS A 111 -4.00 1.93 -14.38
C HIS A 111 -2.93 2.58 -13.50
N GLY A 112 -3.38 3.14 -12.38
CA GLY A 112 -2.55 3.69 -11.33
C GLY A 112 -2.41 5.21 -11.41
N ARG A 113 -2.38 5.81 -10.24
CA ARG A 113 -2.03 7.21 -10.00
C ARG A 113 -1.27 7.27 -8.68
N VAL A 114 -0.37 8.21 -8.56
CA VAL A 114 0.32 8.45 -7.30
C VAL A 114 -0.68 8.99 -6.27
N ILE A 115 -0.71 8.38 -5.10
CA ILE A 115 -1.53 8.80 -3.95
C ILE A 115 -0.81 9.99 -3.29
N LYS A 116 -1.09 11.19 -3.77
CA LYS A 116 -0.39 12.41 -3.32
C LYS A 116 -0.63 12.72 -1.85
N GLU A 117 -1.77 12.30 -1.30
CA GLU A 117 -2.18 12.54 0.07
C GLU A 117 -1.23 11.91 1.11
N VAL A 118 -0.49 10.86 0.73
CA VAL A 118 0.46 10.18 1.63
C VAL A 118 1.90 10.67 1.49
N LEU A 119 2.19 11.54 0.53
CA LEU A 119 3.55 12.05 0.31
C LEU A 119 3.91 13.18 1.28
N ALA A 120 5.18 13.19 1.72
CA ALA A 120 5.76 14.22 2.59
C ALA A 120 6.06 15.52 1.83
#